data_d3b6bac3ea2bc06f3b7ec0dbb1cfe075
#
_entry.id   d3b6bac3ea2bc06f3b7ec0dbb1cfe075
#
_cell.length_a   1.000
_cell.length_b   1.000
_cell.length_c   1.000
_cell.angle_alpha   90.00
_cell.angle_beta   90.00
_cell.angle_gamma   90.00
#
_symmetry.space_group_name_H-M   'P 1'
#
loop_
_entity.id
_entity.type
_entity.pdbx_description
1 polymer ?
#
loop_
_entity_poly.entity_id
_entity_poly.type
_entity_poly.pdbx_seq_one_letter_code
_entity_poly.pdbx_strand_id
1 'polypeptide(L)'
;MLLISILSCSNDSKPVDDKIDSLAKKETLTYPYTAKYSLKRQPGDEKNALLVLNCLKKYVEGDINGSAAYFADTAEFIGDNFYFKGNRDSLAKVLADMRNVSAAVSKNFDTWITTYYPDKNETWVTLWYTEIMTDKKGAIDSVYYTDDVLIKNERIVVYDEKQRKFPGLKPK
;
A
#
# COMPACT_ATOMS: atom_id res chain seq x y z
N MET A 1 -43.79 -55.86 -33.33
CA MET A 1 -43.76 -55.73 -31.85
C MET A 1 -42.30 -55.83 -31.44
N LEU A 2 -41.66 -54.68 -31.27
CA LEU A 2 -40.20 -54.60 -31.06
C LEU A 2 -40.03 -54.15 -29.60
N LEU A 3 -39.47 -55.04 -28.79
CA LEU A 3 -39.09 -54.77 -27.41
C LEU A 3 -37.72 -54.08 -27.39
N ILE A 4 -37.67 -52.88 -26.90
CA ILE A 4 -36.43 -52.13 -26.62
C ILE A 4 -36.13 -52.30 -25.14
N SER A 5 -35.04 -53.04 -24.82
CA SER A 5 -34.52 -53.18 -23.48
C SER A 5 -33.62 -51.98 -23.18
N ILE A 6 -34.00 -51.18 -22.17
CA ILE A 6 -33.19 -50.08 -21.65
C ILE A 6 -32.24 -50.67 -20.58
N LEU A 7 -30.96 -50.73 -20.85
CA LEU A 7 -29.93 -50.97 -19.81
C LEU A 7 -29.74 -49.67 -19.03
N SER A 8 -30.09 -49.71 -17.74
CA SER A 8 -29.75 -48.70 -16.76
C SER A 8 -28.34 -48.96 -16.23
N CYS A 9 -27.38 -48.09 -16.58
CA CYS A 9 -26.09 -48.04 -15.94
C CYS A 9 -26.21 -47.19 -14.68
N SER A 10 -26.18 -47.83 -13.51
CA SER A 10 -26.01 -47.15 -12.23
C SER A 10 -24.52 -46.81 -12.05
N ASN A 11 -24.21 -45.53 -12.12
CA ASN A 11 -22.88 -45.01 -11.76
C ASN A 11 -22.82 -44.85 -10.25
N ASP A 12 -22.30 -45.84 -9.56
CA ASP A 12 -21.89 -45.72 -8.16
C ASP A 12 -20.58 -44.91 -8.10
N SER A 13 -20.71 -43.59 -8.07
CA SER A 13 -19.61 -42.71 -7.67
C SER A 13 -19.48 -42.72 -6.15
N LYS A 14 -18.53 -43.50 -5.65
CA LYS A 14 -18.09 -43.43 -4.26
C LYS A 14 -17.62 -41.99 -3.98
N PRO A 15 -18.00 -41.36 -2.85
CA PRO A 15 -17.42 -40.12 -2.45
C PRO A 15 -15.92 -40.32 -2.17
N VAL A 16 -15.09 -39.57 -2.89
CA VAL A 16 -13.65 -39.46 -2.58
C VAL A 16 -13.57 -38.67 -1.29
N ASP A 17 -13.21 -39.39 -0.23
CA ASP A 17 -12.97 -38.79 1.10
C ASP A 17 -11.62 -38.04 1.02
N ASP A 18 -11.68 -36.77 0.57
CA ASP A 18 -10.53 -35.86 0.56
C ASP A 18 -10.21 -35.39 1.99
N LYS A 19 -9.82 -36.34 2.82
CA LYS A 19 -9.04 -36.07 4.02
C LYS A 19 -7.59 -35.86 3.60
N ILE A 20 -7.31 -34.67 3.04
CA ILE A 20 -5.95 -34.13 3.03
C ILE A 20 -5.70 -33.63 4.45
N ASP A 21 -5.41 -34.56 5.34
CA ASP A 21 -4.89 -34.29 6.67
C ASP A 21 -3.41 -33.94 6.54
N SER A 22 -3.14 -32.74 5.94
CA SER A 22 -1.79 -32.18 5.98
C SER A 22 -1.57 -31.53 7.35
N LEU A 23 -1.39 -32.36 8.35
CA LEU A 23 -0.69 -32.01 9.59
C LEU A 23 0.79 -31.76 9.25
N ALA A 24 1.03 -30.73 8.43
CA ALA A 24 2.34 -30.14 8.33
C ALA A 24 2.68 -29.61 9.72
N LYS A 25 3.51 -30.37 10.44
CA LYS A 25 4.05 -30.01 11.75
C LYS A 25 4.62 -28.60 11.59
N LYS A 26 3.90 -27.58 12.12
CA LYS A 26 4.29 -26.19 11.98
C LYS A 26 5.64 -26.03 12.68
N GLU A 27 6.70 -25.95 11.89
CA GLU A 27 8.05 -25.76 12.40
C GLU A 27 8.08 -24.46 13.21
N THR A 28 8.56 -24.54 14.46
CA THR A 28 8.72 -23.37 15.31
C THR A 28 10.03 -22.69 14.93
N LEU A 29 9.91 -21.62 14.14
CA LEU A 29 11.07 -20.80 13.74
C LEU A 29 11.55 -19.98 14.93
N THR A 30 12.87 -19.96 15.14
CA THR A 30 13.52 -19.09 16.12
C THR A 30 14.18 -17.94 15.38
N TYR A 31 13.78 -16.70 15.70
CA TYR A 31 14.33 -15.50 15.09
C TYR A 31 15.45 -14.90 15.95
N PRO A 32 16.56 -14.43 15.36
CA PRO A 32 17.68 -13.83 16.11
C PRO A 32 17.34 -12.47 16.71
N TYR A 33 16.24 -11.84 16.27
CA TYR A 33 15.80 -10.53 16.75
C TYR A 33 14.32 -10.55 17.09
N THR A 34 13.92 -9.70 18.05
CA THR A 34 12.52 -9.48 18.42
C THR A 34 11.93 -8.34 17.59
N ALA A 35 10.84 -8.60 16.88
CA ALA A 35 10.12 -7.58 16.13
C ALA A 35 9.28 -6.69 17.06
N LYS A 36 9.20 -5.39 16.74
CA LYS A 36 8.31 -4.44 17.42
C LYS A 36 6.83 -4.77 17.19
N TYR A 37 6.50 -5.27 16.01
CA TYR A 37 5.16 -5.71 15.62
C TYR A 37 5.07 -7.24 15.65
N SER A 38 3.89 -7.74 15.99
CA SER A 38 3.62 -9.18 15.97
C SER A 38 3.79 -9.77 14.57
N LEU A 39 4.30 -10.99 14.51
CA LEU A 39 4.32 -11.77 13.26
C LEU A 39 2.93 -12.28 12.86
N LYS A 40 1.90 -12.09 13.70
CA LYS A 40 0.50 -12.46 13.43
C LYS A 40 -0.23 -11.39 12.61
N ARG A 41 0.49 -10.73 11.69
CA ARG A 41 -0.12 -9.79 10.77
C ARG A 41 -1.13 -10.47 9.85
N GLN A 42 -2.13 -9.73 9.42
CA GLN A 42 -3.21 -10.18 8.53
C GLN A 42 -3.26 -9.25 7.30
N PRO A 43 -3.81 -9.71 6.16
CA PRO A 43 -4.21 -8.80 5.09
C PRO A 43 -5.17 -7.74 5.64
N GLY A 44 -4.92 -6.48 5.31
CA GLY A 44 -5.82 -5.38 5.65
C GLY A 44 -6.90 -5.16 4.59
N ASP A 45 -7.86 -4.27 4.87
CA ASP A 45 -8.88 -3.89 3.88
C ASP A 45 -8.25 -3.00 2.79
N GLU A 46 -8.36 -3.43 1.53
CA GLU A 46 -7.84 -2.72 0.36
C GLU A 46 -8.46 -1.33 0.14
N LYS A 47 -9.58 -1.01 0.78
CA LYS A 47 -10.11 0.36 0.82
C LYS A 47 -9.10 1.36 1.39
N ASN A 48 -8.22 0.92 2.30
CA ASN A 48 -7.16 1.76 2.84
C ASN A 48 -6.09 2.08 1.79
N ALA A 49 -5.72 1.11 0.94
CA ALA A 49 -4.84 1.38 -0.20
C ALA A 49 -5.51 2.36 -1.17
N LEU A 50 -6.79 2.16 -1.51
CA LEU A 50 -7.53 3.08 -2.38
C LEU A 50 -7.58 4.51 -1.80
N LEU A 51 -7.73 4.65 -0.47
CA LEU A 51 -7.70 5.95 0.21
C LEU A 51 -6.36 6.65 -0.01
N VAL A 52 -5.24 5.96 0.19
CA VAL A 52 -3.89 6.52 0.01
C VAL A 52 -3.63 6.85 -1.46
N LEU A 53 -3.99 5.97 -2.39
CA LEU A 53 -3.82 6.21 -3.83
C LEU A 53 -4.63 7.43 -4.31
N ASN A 54 -5.85 7.62 -3.81
CA ASN A 54 -6.66 8.80 -4.11
C ASN A 54 -6.03 10.08 -3.53
N CYS A 55 -5.46 10.03 -2.32
CA CYS A 55 -4.69 11.12 -1.73
C CYS A 55 -3.52 11.53 -2.64
N LEU A 56 -2.71 10.57 -3.07
CA LEU A 56 -1.57 10.80 -3.97
C LEU A 56 -2.00 11.30 -5.35
N LYS A 57 -3.12 10.79 -5.88
CA LYS A 57 -3.67 11.28 -7.15
C LYS A 57 -4.00 12.77 -7.06
N LYS A 58 -4.68 13.21 -5.99
CA LYS A 58 -4.99 14.62 -5.74
C LYS A 58 -3.73 15.49 -5.65
N TYR A 59 -2.69 14.99 -4.96
CA TYR A 59 -1.41 15.68 -4.87
C TYR A 59 -0.75 15.84 -6.26
N VAL A 60 -0.70 14.78 -7.06
CA VAL A 60 -0.16 14.80 -8.44
C VAL A 60 -0.92 15.80 -9.31
N GLU A 61 -2.25 15.83 -9.22
CA GLU A 61 -3.12 16.75 -9.95
C GLU A 61 -2.99 18.22 -9.48
N GLY A 62 -2.28 18.47 -8.35
CA GLY A 62 -2.15 19.80 -7.76
C GLY A 62 -3.33 20.24 -6.88
N ASP A 63 -4.30 19.34 -6.64
CA ASP A 63 -5.40 19.56 -5.71
C ASP A 63 -4.93 19.28 -4.27
N ILE A 64 -4.15 20.24 -3.74
CA ILE A 64 -3.50 20.08 -2.43
C ILE A 64 -4.52 19.99 -1.29
N ASN A 65 -5.58 20.79 -1.34
CA ASN A 65 -6.64 20.72 -0.32
C ASN A 65 -7.39 19.39 -0.38
N GLY A 66 -7.67 18.89 -1.58
CA GLY A 66 -8.25 17.57 -1.80
C GLY A 66 -7.33 16.44 -1.30
N SER A 67 -6.01 16.57 -1.50
CA SER A 67 -5.03 15.62 -0.95
C SER A 67 -4.99 15.69 0.58
N ALA A 68 -4.86 16.89 1.15
CA ALA A 68 -4.83 17.08 2.61
C ALA A 68 -6.10 16.57 3.32
N ALA A 69 -7.26 16.58 2.64
CA ALA A 69 -8.51 16.09 3.20
C ALA A 69 -8.51 14.60 3.57
N TYR A 70 -7.57 13.80 3.03
CA TYR A 70 -7.40 12.40 3.40
C TYR A 70 -6.66 12.21 4.74
N PHE A 71 -5.97 13.24 5.22
CA PHE A 71 -5.28 13.19 6.49
C PHE A 71 -6.22 13.46 7.68
N ALA A 72 -5.84 12.95 8.85
CA ALA A 72 -6.48 13.28 10.11
C ALA A 72 -6.28 14.77 10.45
N ASP A 73 -7.04 15.28 11.43
CA ASP A 73 -6.91 16.67 11.88
C ASP A 73 -5.51 17.00 12.42
N THR A 74 -4.85 15.98 12.98
CA THR A 74 -3.42 16.00 13.32
C THR A 74 -2.76 14.81 12.67
N ALA A 75 -1.68 15.06 11.93
CA ALA A 75 -0.93 14.02 11.22
C ALA A 75 0.58 14.23 11.33
N GLU A 76 1.32 13.16 11.08
CA GLU A 76 2.77 13.18 10.93
C GLU A 76 3.13 12.90 9.46
N PHE A 77 4.09 13.66 8.93
CA PHE A 77 4.73 13.39 7.65
C PHE A 77 6.25 13.29 7.90
N ILE A 78 6.81 12.16 7.54
CA ILE A 78 8.21 11.82 7.76
C ILE A 78 8.85 11.59 6.40
N GLY A 79 9.92 12.27 6.11
CA GLY A 79 10.76 12.04 4.94
C GLY A 79 12.22 11.88 5.36
N ASP A 80 13.12 11.52 4.44
CA ASP A 80 14.54 11.25 4.77
C ASP A 80 15.23 12.42 5.47
N ASN A 81 14.88 13.67 5.08
CA ASN A 81 15.48 14.89 5.64
C ASN A 81 14.40 15.89 6.13
N PHE A 82 13.20 15.39 6.37
CA PHE A 82 12.06 16.23 6.69
C PHE A 82 11.17 15.53 7.71
N TYR A 83 10.71 16.30 8.71
CA TYR A 83 9.72 15.85 9.67
C TYR A 83 8.70 16.94 9.92
N PHE A 84 7.43 16.57 9.83
CA PHE A 84 6.31 17.42 10.18
C PHE A 84 5.36 16.67 11.10
N LYS A 85 4.89 17.37 12.14
CA LYS A 85 3.76 16.94 12.97
C LYS A 85 2.90 18.15 13.29
N GLY A 86 1.65 18.13 12.90
CA GLY A 86 0.78 19.27 13.09
C GLY A 86 -0.63 19.06 12.57
N ASN A 87 -1.38 20.17 12.52
CA ASN A 87 -2.72 20.13 12.00
C ASN A 87 -2.75 20.06 10.47
N ARG A 88 -3.90 19.64 9.93
CA ARG A 88 -4.14 19.43 8.50
C ARG A 88 -3.90 20.69 7.65
N ASP A 89 -4.28 21.87 8.13
CA ASP A 89 -4.10 23.13 7.39
C ASP A 89 -2.61 23.48 7.25
N SER A 90 -1.82 23.22 8.29
CA SER A 90 -0.37 23.39 8.24
C SER A 90 0.28 22.33 7.34
N LEU A 91 -0.22 21.10 7.35
CA LEU A 91 0.23 20.06 6.43
C LEU A 91 -0.06 20.44 4.98
N ALA A 92 -1.24 21.00 4.69
CA ALA A 92 -1.57 21.46 3.34
C ALA A 92 -0.57 22.49 2.81
N LYS A 93 -0.08 23.41 3.65
CA LYS A 93 0.97 24.36 3.26
C LYS A 93 2.28 23.65 2.91
N VAL A 94 2.68 22.69 3.73
CA VAL A 94 3.88 21.85 3.46
C VAL A 94 3.75 21.12 2.14
N LEU A 95 2.62 20.43 1.91
CA LEU A 95 2.36 19.73 0.65
C LEU A 95 2.35 20.67 -0.55
N ALA A 96 1.81 21.91 -0.38
CA ALA A 96 1.84 22.93 -1.43
C ALA A 96 3.27 23.35 -1.77
N ASP A 97 4.11 23.60 -0.77
CA ASP A 97 5.50 23.98 -0.97
C ASP A 97 6.27 22.86 -1.69
N MET A 98 6.09 21.60 -1.26
CA MET A 98 6.68 20.42 -1.91
C MET A 98 6.21 20.28 -3.36
N ARG A 99 4.91 20.43 -3.64
CA ARG A 99 4.36 20.28 -4.99
C ARG A 99 4.79 21.43 -5.92
N ASN A 100 4.93 22.64 -5.40
CA ASN A 100 5.22 23.85 -6.18
C ASN A 100 6.65 23.90 -6.73
N VAL A 101 7.57 23.05 -6.30
CA VAL A 101 8.93 23.00 -6.87
C VAL A 101 8.94 22.37 -8.26
N SER A 102 7.91 21.60 -8.61
CA SER A 102 7.79 20.88 -9.87
C SER A 102 6.68 21.47 -10.77
N ALA A 103 6.94 21.58 -12.06
CA ALA A 103 5.94 21.91 -13.07
C ALA A 103 4.96 20.75 -13.30
N ALA A 104 5.48 19.52 -13.30
CA ALA A 104 4.70 18.29 -13.43
C ALA A 104 5.25 17.21 -12.50
N VAL A 105 4.34 16.37 -12.02
CA VAL A 105 4.66 15.18 -11.22
C VAL A 105 3.83 14.02 -11.77
N SER A 106 4.43 12.84 -11.87
CA SER A 106 3.72 11.59 -12.15
C SER A 106 4.27 10.47 -11.30
N LYS A 107 3.48 9.43 -11.05
CA LYS A 107 3.86 8.28 -10.24
C LYS A 107 3.56 6.97 -10.98
N ASN A 108 4.58 6.10 -11.06
CA ASN A 108 4.47 4.76 -11.62
C ASN A 108 4.62 3.76 -10.49
N PHE A 109 3.54 3.08 -10.15
CA PHE A 109 3.51 2.12 -9.05
C PHE A 109 3.97 0.75 -9.51
N ASP A 110 4.89 0.12 -8.74
CA ASP A 110 5.23 -1.29 -8.88
C ASP A 110 4.14 -2.14 -8.21
N THR A 111 3.80 -1.81 -6.96
CA THR A 111 2.76 -2.50 -6.18
C THR A 111 2.43 -1.73 -4.91
N TRP A 112 1.42 -2.22 -4.19
CA TRP A 112 1.08 -1.83 -2.82
C TRP A 112 0.55 -3.03 -2.05
N ILE A 113 0.62 -2.96 -0.73
CA ILE A 113 0.02 -3.95 0.16
C ILE A 113 -0.66 -3.25 1.33
N THR A 114 -1.74 -3.84 1.83
CA THR A 114 -2.39 -3.40 3.06
C THR A 114 -2.21 -4.48 4.13
N THR A 115 -1.67 -4.09 5.28
CA THR A 115 -1.37 -4.99 6.39
C THR A 115 -2.08 -4.53 7.66
N TYR A 116 -2.80 -5.43 8.32
CA TYR A 116 -3.40 -5.20 9.63
C TYR A 116 -2.62 -5.92 10.73
N TYR A 117 -2.33 -5.22 11.82
CA TYR A 117 -1.67 -5.72 13.02
C TYR A 117 -2.65 -5.75 14.19
N PRO A 118 -3.25 -6.92 14.52
CA PRO A 118 -4.29 -7.03 15.55
C PRO A 118 -3.82 -6.61 16.95
N ASP A 119 -2.56 -6.87 17.28
CA ASP A 119 -1.95 -6.55 18.57
C ASP A 119 -1.77 -5.04 18.82
N LYS A 120 -1.80 -4.24 17.76
CA LYS A 120 -1.69 -2.77 17.80
C LYS A 120 -2.99 -2.07 17.41
N ASN A 121 -3.94 -2.83 16.82
CA ASN A 121 -5.12 -2.27 16.14
C ASN A 121 -4.72 -1.20 15.10
N GLU A 122 -3.73 -1.55 14.27
CA GLU A 122 -3.15 -0.65 13.28
C GLU A 122 -3.23 -1.25 11.88
N THR A 123 -3.63 -0.42 10.92
CA THR A 123 -3.60 -0.75 9.50
C THR A 123 -2.55 0.10 8.81
N TRP A 124 -1.62 -0.56 8.14
CA TRP A 124 -0.57 0.07 7.35
C TRP A 124 -0.75 -0.24 5.88
N VAL A 125 -0.54 0.77 5.04
CA VAL A 125 -0.43 0.64 3.60
C VAL A 125 1.01 0.90 3.21
N THR A 126 1.67 -0.07 2.59
CA THR A 126 3.01 0.11 2.04
C THR A 126 2.91 0.19 0.52
N LEU A 127 3.56 1.19 -0.07
CA LEU A 127 3.58 1.44 -1.50
C LEU A 127 5.02 1.44 -2.03
N TRP A 128 5.20 0.96 -3.26
CA TRP A 128 6.46 1.02 -4.00
C TRP A 128 6.21 1.65 -5.34
N TYR A 129 6.93 2.75 -5.65
CA TYR A 129 6.72 3.46 -6.91
C TYR A 129 7.92 4.33 -7.29
N THR A 130 7.98 4.68 -8.57
CA THR A 130 8.86 5.72 -9.09
C THR A 130 8.06 7.00 -9.26
N GLU A 131 8.52 8.09 -8.65
CA GLU A 131 8.04 9.43 -8.95
C GLU A 131 8.93 10.08 -10.01
N ILE A 132 8.30 10.67 -11.02
CA ILE A 132 8.96 11.43 -12.08
C ILE A 132 8.52 12.87 -11.93
N MET A 133 9.48 13.75 -11.76
CA MET A 133 9.27 15.19 -11.57
C MET A 133 9.87 15.95 -12.75
N THR A 134 9.13 16.92 -13.28
CA THR A 134 9.64 17.89 -14.23
C THR A 134 9.74 19.23 -13.53
N ASP A 135 10.91 19.84 -13.49
CA ASP A 135 11.10 21.16 -12.91
C ASP A 135 10.52 22.27 -13.81
N LYS A 136 10.53 23.52 -13.32
CA LYS A 136 10.03 24.69 -14.06
C LYS A 136 10.87 25.06 -15.29
N LYS A 137 12.06 24.47 -15.45
CA LYS A 137 12.95 24.64 -16.62
C LYS A 137 12.86 23.50 -17.60
N GLY A 138 12.03 22.48 -17.32
CA GLY A 138 11.83 21.31 -18.15
C GLY A 138 12.83 20.16 -17.89
N ALA A 139 13.69 20.28 -16.86
CA ALA A 139 14.55 19.17 -16.48
C ALA A 139 13.74 18.09 -15.76
N ILE A 140 14.02 16.83 -16.11
CA ILE A 140 13.32 15.66 -15.57
C ILE A 140 14.23 14.95 -14.58
N ASP A 141 13.70 14.63 -13.40
CA ASP A 141 14.33 13.79 -12.38
C ASP A 141 13.38 12.66 -11.99
N SER A 142 13.93 11.58 -11.49
CA SER A 142 13.16 10.45 -10.99
C SER A 142 13.74 9.90 -9.70
N VAL A 143 12.84 9.57 -8.76
CA VAL A 143 13.17 9.03 -7.45
C VAL A 143 12.29 7.81 -7.17
N TYR A 144 12.90 6.76 -6.63
CA TYR A 144 12.16 5.59 -6.18
C TYR A 144 11.76 5.75 -4.73
N TYR A 145 10.48 5.50 -4.45
CA TYR A 145 9.90 5.62 -3.13
C TYR A 145 9.43 4.30 -2.57
N THR A 146 9.54 4.17 -1.26
CA THR A 146 8.83 3.18 -0.45
C THR A 146 8.15 3.94 0.67
N ASP A 147 6.83 3.99 0.66
CA ASP A 147 6.07 4.70 1.67
C ASP A 147 5.35 3.72 2.58
N ASP A 148 5.36 4.00 3.88
CA ASP A 148 4.55 3.31 4.87
C ASP A 148 3.54 4.29 5.47
N VAL A 149 2.25 4.00 5.28
CA VAL A 149 1.16 4.92 5.63
C VAL A 149 0.25 4.28 6.67
N LEU A 150 0.17 4.88 7.87
CA LEU A 150 -0.72 4.43 8.94
C LEU A 150 -2.10 5.05 8.79
N ILE A 151 -3.10 4.18 8.74
CA ILE A 151 -4.50 4.56 8.63
C ILE A 151 -5.21 4.29 9.97
N LYS A 152 -5.94 5.30 10.48
CA LYS A 152 -6.87 5.17 11.61
C LYS A 152 -8.15 5.92 11.30
N ASN A 153 -9.30 5.31 11.54
CA ASN A 153 -10.62 5.92 11.33
C ASN A 153 -10.77 6.53 9.91
N GLU A 154 -10.35 5.76 8.89
CA GLU A 154 -10.41 6.17 7.47
C GLU A 154 -9.65 7.48 7.18
N ARG A 155 -8.57 7.75 7.92
CA ARG A 155 -7.70 8.91 7.73
C ARG A 155 -6.23 8.52 7.85
N ILE A 156 -5.37 9.20 7.09
CA ILE A 156 -3.93 9.08 7.21
C ILE A 156 -3.49 9.81 8.48
N VAL A 157 -2.85 9.10 9.41
CA VAL A 157 -2.31 9.68 10.65
C VAL A 157 -0.79 9.78 10.63
N VAL A 158 -0.11 8.88 9.91
CA VAL A 158 1.33 8.93 9.65
C VAL A 158 1.56 8.63 8.17
N TYR A 159 2.39 9.42 7.53
CA TYR A 159 2.92 9.18 6.20
C TYR A 159 4.45 9.16 6.31
N ASP A 160 5.07 7.99 6.16
CA ASP A 160 6.52 7.79 6.28
C ASP A 160 7.08 7.45 4.89
N GLU A 161 7.68 8.47 4.25
CA GLU A 161 8.24 8.43 2.91
C GLU A 161 9.74 8.13 2.97
N LYS A 162 10.18 7.12 2.25
CA LYS A 162 11.57 6.72 2.12
C LYS A 162 11.99 6.78 0.66
N GLN A 163 13.01 7.57 0.35
CA GLN A 163 13.45 7.75 -1.02
C GLN A 163 14.78 7.06 -1.29
N ARG A 164 14.93 6.54 -2.51
CA ARG A 164 16.20 6.04 -3.03
C ARG A 164 16.54 6.76 -4.32
N LYS A 165 17.62 7.54 -4.28
CA LYS A 165 18.20 8.15 -5.47
C LYS A 165 19.25 7.22 -6.06
N PHE A 166 19.26 7.07 -7.37
CA PHE A 166 20.26 6.30 -8.10
C PHE A 166 21.32 7.25 -8.66
N PRO A 167 22.54 7.33 -8.03
CA PRO A 167 23.60 8.20 -8.54
C PRO A 167 23.93 7.81 -9.98
N GLY A 168 23.86 8.77 -10.91
CA GLY A 168 24.35 8.59 -12.28
C GLY A 168 23.43 7.88 -13.27
N LEU A 169 22.21 7.47 -12.87
CA LEU A 169 21.22 6.99 -13.83
C LEU A 169 20.47 8.21 -14.43
N LYS A 170 20.92 8.66 -15.59
CA LYS A 170 20.12 9.59 -16.37
C LYS A 170 18.89 8.84 -16.90
N PRO A 171 17.68 9.43 -16.87
CA PRO A 171 16.52 8.86 -17.56
C PRO A 171 16.89 8.61 -19.03
N LYS A 172 16.57 7.43 -19.54
CA LYS A 172 16.70 7.11 -20.96
C LYS A 172 15.61 7.80 -21.75
#